data_7be45d18afd41ccce615a4c43f38058f
#
_entry.id   7be45d18afd41ccce615a4c43f38058f
#
_cell.length_a   1.000
_cell.length_b   1.000
_cell.length_c   1.000
_cell.angle_alpha   90.00
_cell.angle_beta   90.00
_cell.angle_gamma   90.00
#
_symmetry.space_group_name_H-M   'P 1'
#
loop_
_entity.id
_entity.type
_entity.pdbx_description
1 polymer ?
#
loop_
_entity_poly.entity_id
_entity_poly.type
_entity_poly.pdbx_seq_one_letter_code
_entity_poly.pdbx_strand_id
1 'polypeptide(L)'
;MIDEVTEAAVFGPDQPQRFLTAWYGPPLRDAPQWVANGLPQALVDWHRQVARWDSVMRQNQVPFQRTMDEDVLLVGIENEHVWLWGVRDDGDNPMVWERRNDPGTDWTRTGEHLDEFLWHFILVEALSSHYMLQVHDVTWADVERFTRDWTELDVKPWRWPGQNAAFWARDRLLAWTMVNQRPEEPVTAVSPYSIVVGARSNDDLALADDAGILWSWDSRTERQ
;
A
#
# COMPACT_ATOMS: atom_id res chain seq x y z
N MET A 1 12.89 -2.93 -28.28
CA MET A 1 13.59 -2.06 -27.34
C MET A 1 12.51 -1.35 -26.56
N ILE A 2 12.19 -1.84 -25.39
CA ILE A 2 11.37 -1.10 -24.44
C ILE A 2 12.37 -0.14 -23.80
N ASP A 3 12.18 1.16 -24.02
CA ASP A 3 13.00 2.19 -23.39
C ASP A 3 13.10 1.88 -21.90
N GLU A 4 14.33 1.90 -21.37
CA GLU A 4 14.61 1.93 -19.94
C GLU A 4 13.94 3.18 -19.35
N VAL A 5 12.67 3.05 -19.02
CA VAL A 5 12.00 4.03 -18.17
C VAL A 5 12.71 3.94 -16.83
N THR A 6 13.48 4.94 -16.49
CA THR A 6 14.20 5.04 -15.21
C THR A 6 13.21 4.73 -14.09
N GLU A 7 13.53 3.75 -13.24
CA GLU A 7 12.67 3.14 -12.22
C GLU A 7 11.99 4.14 -11.29
N ALA A 8 12.65 5.22 -10.92
CA ALA A 8 12.08 6.31 -10.13
C ALA A 8 10.83 6.94 -10.77
N ALA A 9 10.66 6.86 -12.10
CA ALA A 9 9.51 7.42 -12.81
C ALA A 9 8.25 6.55 -12.73
N VAL A 10 8.36 5.29 -12.29
CA VAL A 10 7.22 4.37 -12.18
C VAL A 10 6.52 4.49 -10.83
N PHE A 11 7.26 4.86 -9.78
CA PHE A 11 6.80 4.85 -8.40
C PHE A 11 6.39 6.23 -7.84
N GLY A 12 6.22 7.26 -8.67
CA GLY A 12 5.78 8.58 -8.20
C GLY A 12 4.27 8.69 -8.02
N PRO A 13 3.78 9.49 -7.07
CA PRO A 13 2.35 9.69 -6.79
C PRO A 13 1.56 10.24 -7.99
N ASP A 14 2.22 10.96 -8.88
CA ASP A 14 1.61 11.50 -10.12
C ASP A 14 1.44 10.45 -11.23
N GLN A 15 1.81 9.19 -10.98
CA GLN A 15 1.90 8.15 -12.01
C GLN A 15 1.20 6.81 -11.66
N PRO A 16 0.04 6.79 -10.97
CA PRO A 16 -0.60 5.52 -10.59
C PRO A 16 -0.84 4.61 -11.78
N GLN A 17 -1.21 5.16 -12.94
CA GLN A 17 -1.45 4.37 -14.15
C GLN A 17 -0.17 3.70 -14.69
N ARG A 18 0.99 4.38 -14.61
CA ARG A 18 2.27 3.79 -15.03
C ARG A 18 2.66 2.66 -14.11
N PHE A 19 2.53 2.86 -12.81
CA PHE A 19 2.75 1.81 -11.82
C PHE A 19 1.83 0.61 -12.07
N LEU A 20 0.52 0.83 -12.18
CA LEU A 20 -0.46 -0.23 -12.43
C LEU A 20 -0.13 -1.01 -13.71
N THR A 21 0.24 -0.31 -14.79
CA THR A 21 0.65 -0.97 -16.04
C THR A 21 1.96 -1.74 -15.89
N ALA A 22 2.94 -1.18 -15.18
CA ALA A 22 4.21 -1.85 -14.93
C ALA A 22 4.06 -3.06 -14.01
N TRP A 23 3.19 -2.98 -12.98
CA TRP A 23 3.01 -4.02 -11.97
C TRP A 23 2.03 -5.11 -12.39
N TYR A 24 0.88 -4.75 -12.94
CA TYR A 24 -0.20 -5.69 -13.29
C TYR A 24 -0.30 -5.99 -14.79
N GLY A 25 0.57 -5.41 -15.61
CA GLY A 25 0.50 -5.50 -17.08
C GLY A 25 -0.46 -4.48 -17.70
N PRO A 26 -0.72 -4.56 -19.01
CA PRO A 26 -1.64 -3.64 -19.68
C PRO A 26 -3.06 -3.79 -19.13
N PRO A 27 -3.87 -2.70 -19.15
CA PRO A 27 -5.25 -2.77 -18.70
C PRO A 27 -6.05 -3.77 -19.55
N LEU A 28 -6.92 -4.52 -18.90
CA LEU A 28 -7.74 -5.57 -19.53
C LEU A 28 -8.99 -5.01 -20.22
N ARG A 29 -9.39 -3.79 -19.86
CA ARG A 29 -10.61 -3.12 -20.39
C ARG A 29 -10.46 -1.60 -20.35
N ASP A 30 -11.33 -0.91 -21.06
CA ASP A 30 -11.48 0.54 -20.96
C ASP A 30 -12.04 0.94 -19.59
N ALA A 31 -11.75 2.20 -19.20
CA ALA A 31 -12.31 2.75 -17.98
C ALA A 31 -13.85 2.76 -18.05
N PRO A 32 -14.54 2.20 -17.04
CA PRO A 32 -15.99 2.21 -17.05
C PRO A 32 -16.55 3.63 -16.95
N GLN A 33 -17.65 3.89 -17.63
CA GLN A 33 -18.44 5.10 -17.43
C GLN A 33 -19.25 4.96 -16.13
N TRP A 34 -18.57 5.18 -15.02
CA TRP A 34 -19.20 5.10 -13.72
C TRP A 34 -19.48 6.50 -13.18
N VAL A 35 -20.72 6.71 -12.79
CA VAL A 35 -21.18 7.96 -12.16
C VAL A 35 -21.55 7.63 -10.72
N ALA A 36 -20.70 8.04 -9.79
CA ALA A 36 -21.03 7.91 -8.38
C ALA A 36 -21.49 9.27 -7.84
N ASN A 37 -22.75 9.33 -7.46
CA ASN A 37 -23.28 10.52 -6.81
C ASN A 37 -22.84 10.57 -5.34
N GLY A 38 -22.28 11.70 -4.93
CA GLY A 38 -21.93 11.98 -3.55
C GLY A 38 -20.65 11.30 -3.05
N LEU A 39 -19.71 10.94 -3.95
CA LEU A 39 -18.35 10.58 -3.61
C LEU A 39 -17.37 11.70 -4.02
N PRO A 40 -16.26 11.89 -3.30
CA PRO A 40 -15.17 12.78 -3.71
C PRO A 40 -14.64 12.43 -5.10
N GLN A 41 -14.26 13.45 -5.88
CA GLN A 41 -13.81 13.25 -7.26
C GLN A 41 -12.57 12.34 -7.35
N ALA A 42 -11.62 12.50 -6.42
CA ALA A 42 -10.43 11.64 -6.34
C ALA A 42 -10.80 10.14 -6.21
N LEU A 43 -11.81 9.81 -5.40
CA LEU A 43 -12.27 8.42 -5.24
C LEU A 43 -12.96 7.90 -6.52
N VAL A 44 -13.74 8.74 -7.19
CA VAL A 44 -14.39 8.40 -8.48
C VAL A 44 -13.35 8.10 -9.55
N ASP A 45 -12.32 8.95 -9.67
CA ASP A 45 -11.27 8.79 -10.67
C ASP A 45 -10.40 7.57 -10.39
N TRP A 46 -10.10 7.31 -9.12
CA TRP A 46 -9.41 6.12 -8.68
C TRP A 46 -10.19 4.84 -9.05
N HIS A 47 -11.47 4.76 -8.74
CA HIS A 47 -12.30 3.60 -9.12
C HIS A 47 -12.34 3.38 -10.63
N ARG A 48 -12.47 4.44 -11.43
CA ARG A 48 -12.40 4.33 -12.89
C ARG A 48 -11.08 3.78 -13.37
N GLN A 49 -9.99 4.23 -12.76
CA GLN A 49 -8.65 3.80 -13.12
C GLN A 49 -8.42 2.34 -12.74
N VAL A 50 -8.67 1.97 -11.48
CA VAL A 50 -8.39 0.63 -10.95
C VAL A 50 -9.27 -0.45 -11.57
N ALA A 51 -10.53 -0.12 -11.91
CA ALA A 51 -11.46 -1.05 -12.57
C ALA A 51 -11.00 -1.55 -13.94
N ARG A 52 -9.93 -0.99 -14.49
CA ARG A 52 -9.29 -1.47 -15.73
C ARG A 52 -8.47 -2.75 -15.53
N TRP A 53 -8.18 -3.12 -14.29
CA TRP A 53 -7.47 -4.35 -13.90
C TRP A 53 -8.31 -5.18 -12.94
N ASP A 54 -8.34 -6.50 -13.10
CA ASP A 54 -9.13 -7.39 -12.23
C ASP A 54 -8.43 -7.74 -10.90
N SER A 55 -7.16 -7.38 -10.77
CA SER A 55 -6.29 -7.91 -9.72
C SER A 55 -5.76 -6.88 -8.71
N VAL A 56 -6.14 -5.61 -8.83
CA VAL A 56 -5.54 -4.55 -7.99
C VAL A 56 -6.04 -4.59 -6.55
N MET A 57 -7.32 -4.91 -6.33
CA MET A 57 -7.92 -4.92 -4.99
C MET A 57 -8.23 -6.35 -4.59
N ARG A 58 -7.38 -6.94 -3.75
CA ARG A 58 -7.52 -8.34 -3.31
C ARG A 58 -7.56 -8.51 -1.80
N GLN A 59 -6.90 -7.63 -1.08
CA GLN A 59 -6.82 -7.72 0.37
C GLN A 59 -7.83 -6.77 1.02
N ASN A 60 -7.71 -5.49 0.76
CA ASN A 60 -8.52 -4.49 1.40
C ASN A 60 -9.68 -4.02 0.51
N GLN A 61 -10.59 -3.25 1.06
CA GLN A 61 -11.77 -2.76 0.35
C GLN A 61 -11.75 -1.24 0.24
N VAL A 62 -12.04 -0.73 -0.95
CA VAL A 62 -12.40 0.67 -1.18
C VAL A 62 -13.86 0.69 -1.61
N PRO A 63 -14.78 1.25 -0.78
CA PRO A 63 -16.21 1.21 -1.05
C PRO A 63 -16.59 1.88 -2.38
N PHE A 64 -17.38 1.18 -3.19
CA PHE A 64 -17.94 1.69 -4.45
C PHE A 64 -19.19 2.58 -4.25
N GLN A 65 -19.77 2.53 -3.07
CA GLN A 65 -20.97 3.25 -2.70
C GLN A 65 -20.70 4.10 -1.47
N ARG A 66 -21.49 5.16 -1.31
CA ARG A 66 -21.43 6.00 -0.12
C ARG A 66 -21.71 5.16 1.12
N THR A 67 -20.68 4.82 1.85
CA THR A 67 -20.74 4.07 3.11
C THR A 67 -20.30 5.01 4.23
N MET A 68 -21.18 5.21 5.20
CA MET A 68 -20.93 6.13 6.32
C MET A 68 -20.65 5.34 7.60
N ASP A 69 -19.71 5.86 8.38
CA ASP A 69 -19.49 5.51 9.77
C ASP A 69 -19.60 6.81 10.57
N GLU A 70 -20.73 6.99 11.27
CA GLU A 70 -21.13 8.26 11.87
C GLU A 70 -21.17 9.41 10.85
N ASP A 71 -20.31 10.44 11.03
CA ASP A 71 -20.15 11.59 10.13
C ASP A 71 -19.02 11.42 9.10
N VAL A 72 -18.39 10.23 9.06
CA VAL A 72 -17.23 9.92 8.22
C VAL A 72 -17.65 9.06 7.03
N LEU A 73 -17.34 9.49 5.81
CA LEU A 73 -17.47 8.69 4.60
C LEU A 73 -16.29 7.73 4.52
N LEU A 74 -16.53 6.42 4.54
CA LEU A 74 -15.48 5.43 4.43
C LEU A 74 -14.88 5.41 3.01
N VAL A 75 -13.56 5.46 2.93
CA VAL A 75 -12.77 5.40 1.70
C VAL A 75 -11.81 4.21 1.67
N GLY A 76 -11.60 3.54 2.80
CA GLY A 76 -10.82 2.33 2.94
C GLY A 76 -11.30 1.50 4.11
N ILE A 77 -11.31 0.18 3.94
CA ILE A 77 -11.66 -0.80 4.97
C ILE A 77 -10.63 -1.93 4.87
N GLU A 78 -9.96 -2.19 5.97
CA GLU A 78 -9.02 -3.29 6.07
C GLU A 78 -9.75 -4.65 5.97
N ASN A 79 -9.09 -5.68 5.44
CA ASN A 79 -9.70 -6.96 5.07
C ASN A 79 -10.37 -7.71 6.24
N GLU A 80 -9.82 -7.59 7.44
CA GLU A 80 -10.38 -8.16 8.67
C GLU A 80 -11.31 -7.19 9.41
N HIS A 81 -11.54 -6.00 8.84
CA HIS A 81 -12.34 -4.92 9.41
C HIS A 81 -11.79 -4.39 10.76
N VAL A 82 -10.50 -4.51 11.01
CA VAL A 82 -9.87 -4.00 12.24
C VAL A 82 -9.44 -2.55 12.14
N TRP A 83 -9.34 -2.02 10.91
CA TRP A 83 -8.95 -0.64 10.64
C TRP A 83 -9.80 0.00 9.56
N LEU A 84 -10.12 1.29 9.75
CA LEU A 84 -10.96 2.07 8.85
C LEU A 84 -10.26 3.37 8.45
N TRP A 85 -10.46 3.78 7.21
CA TRP A 85 -10.08 5.09 6.70
C TRP A 85 -11.29 5.79 6.11
N GLY A 86 -11.37 7.12 6.32
CA GLY A 86 -12.51 7.88 5.86
C GLY A 86 -12.22 9.37 5.73
N VAL A 87 -13.19 10.09 5.18
CA VAL A 87 -13.15 11.54 5.00
C VAL A 87 -14.39 12.20 5.60
N ARG A 88 -14.22 13.43 6.11
CA ARG A 88 -15.32 14.20 6.70
C ARG A 88 -15.85 15.30 5.80
N ASP A 89 -15.04 15.73 4.85
CA ASP A 89 -15.36 16.83 3.96
C ASP A 89 -15.85 16.32 2.61
N ASP A 90 -16.76 17.05 1.98
CA ASP A 90 -17.32 16.76 0.65
C ASP A 90 -16.47 17.37 -0.50
N GLY A 91 -15.24 17.81 -0.22
CA GLY A 91 -14.32 18.33 -1.24
C GLY A 91 -13.87 17.27 -2.25
N ASP A 92 -13.31 17.74 -3.37
CA ASP A 92 -12.83 16.85 -4.45
C ASP A 92 -11.66 15.96 -4.00
N ASN A 93 -10.82 16.45 -3.10
CA ASN A 93 -9.64 15.76 -2.56
C ASN A 93 -9.47 16.05 -1.05
N PRO A 94 -10.38 15.53 -0.20
CA PRO A 94 -10.37 15.81 1.24
C PRO A 94 -9.23 15.12 1.99
N MET A 95 -8.94 15.61 3.20
CA MET A 95 -7.99 14.97 4.13
C MET A 95 -8.56 13.65 4.64
N VAL A 96 -7.71 12.60 4.65
CA VAL A 96 -8.08 11.28 5.14
C VAL A 96 -7.87 11.18 6.65
N TRP A 97 -8.79 10.50 7.30
CA TRP A 97 -8.78 10.14 8.71
C TRP A 97 -8.71 8.62 8.84
N GLU A 98 -8.14 8.15 9.92
CA GLU A 98 -8.03 6.73 10.23
C GLU A 98 -8.43 6.44 11.68
N ARG A 99 -8.94 5.23 11.91
CA ARG A 99 -9.15 4.72 13.26
C ARG A 99 -9.10 3.20 13.29
N ARG A 100 -8.85 2.67 14.48
CA ARG A 100 -9.14 1.27 14.76
C ARG A 100 -10.67 1.07 14.83
N ASN A 101 -11.16 -0.03 14.31
CA ASN A 101 -12.60 -0.34 14.29
C ASN A 101 -13.07 -0.96 15.61
N ASP A 102 -12.69 -0.36 16.74
CA ASP A 102 -13.15 -0.72 18.06
C ASP A 102 -14.09 0.34 18.61
N PRO A 103 -15.10 -0.03 19.41
CA PRO A 103 -16.00 0.93 20.04
C PRO A 103 -15.25 1.97 20.88
N GLY A 104 -15.54 3.23 20.66
CA GLY A 104 -14.93 4.34 21.41
C GLY A 104 -13.55 4.77 20.94
N THR A 105 -13.07 4.26 19.80
CA THR A 105 -11.83 4.72 19.20
C THR A 105 -12.08 5.97 18.35
N ASP A 106 -11.31 7.03 18.63
CA ASP A 106 -11.42 8.30 17.93
C ASP A 106 -10.76 8.26 16.55
N TRP A 107 -11.35 9.00 15.61
CA TRP A 107 -10.75 9.27 14.31
C TRP A 107 -9.56 10.23 14.43
N THR A 108 -8.44 9.89 13.81
CA THR A 108 -7.20 10.69 13.75
C THR A 108 -6.83 10.98 12.29
N ARG A 109 -6.22 12.13 12.00
CA ARG A 109 -5.76 12.46 10.65
C ARG A 109 -4.54 11.64 10.27
N THR A 110 -4.52 11.12 9.04
CA THR A 110 -3.33 10.45 8.46
C THR A 110 -2.26 11.46 8.04
N GLY A 111 -2.65 12.69 7.71
CA GLY A 111 -1.79 13.69 7.09
C GLY A 111 -1.76 13.61 5.56
N GLU A 112 -2.48 12.66 4.95
CA GLU A 112 -2.62 12.50 3.50
C GLU A 112 -3.94 13.06 3.00
N HIS A 113 -3.93 13.64 1.81
CA HIS A 113 -5.13 13.85 1.02
C HIS A 113 -5.58 12.56 0.35
N LEU A 114 -6.81 12.51 -0.12
CA LEU A 114 -7.44 11.27 -0.61
C LEU A 114 -6.70 10.65 -1.81
N ASP A 115 -6.17 11.45 -2.72
CA ASP A 115 -5.37 10.98 -3.87
C ASP A 115 -4.02 10.37 -3.43
N GLU A 116 -3.33 11.01 -2.46
CA GLU A 116 -2.10 10.47 -1.85
C GLU A 116 -2.39 9.15 -1.14
N PHE A 117 -3.46 9.11 -0.33
CA PHE A 117 -3.92 7.91 0.36
C PHE A 117 -4.25 6.76 -0.61
N LEU A 118 -4.98 7.03 -1.68
CA LEU A 118 -5.37 6.02 -2.67
C LEU A 118 -4.15 5.49 -3.44
N TRP A 119 -3.15 6.33 -3.69
CA TRP A 119 -1.87 5.90 -4.21
C TRP A 119 -1.14 4.96 -3.23
N HIS A 120 -1.02 5.36 -1.98
CA HIS A 120 -0.44 4.54 -0.91
C HIS A 120 -1.16 3.18 -0.79
N PHE A 121 -2.50 3.19 -0.88
CA PHE A 121 -3.32 1.98 -0.85
C PHE A 121 -3.01 1.02 -2.00
N ILE A 122 -2.75 1.53 -3.22
CA ILE A 122 -2.29 0.71 -4.36
C ILE A 122 -0.96 0.02 -4.06
N LEU A 123 -0.02 0.70 -3.41
CA LEU A 123 1.27 0.10 -3.04
C LEU A 123 1.09 -1.04 -2.02
N VAL A 124 0.22 -0.86 -1.01
CA VAL A 124 -0.12 -1.92 -0.05
C VAL A 124 -0.72 -3.13 -0.75
N GLU A 125 -1.67 -2.92 -1.66
CA GLU A 125 -2.28 -4.02 -2.43
C GLU A 125 -1.28 -4.72 -3.34
N ALA A 126 -0.33 -3.99 -3.92
CA ALA A 126 0.72 -4.55 -4.76
C ALA A 126 1.65 -5.47 -3.97
N LEU A 127 2.01 -5.10 -2.73
CA LEU A 127 2.81 -5.92 -1.83
C LEU A 127 2.08 -7.19 -1.39
N SER A 128 0.77 -7.10 -1.17
CA SER A 128 -0.08 -8.23 -0.80
C SER A 128 -0.40 -9.15 -1.97
N SER A 129 0.27 -8.96 -3.12
CA SER A 129 0.08 -9.75 -4.33
C SER A 129 0.70 -11.15 -4.22
N HIS A 130 0.70 -11.93 -5.30
CA HIS A 130 0.97 -13.36 -5.30
C HIS A 130 2.41 -13.79 -5.01
N TYR A 131 3.38 -12.89 -5.14
CA TYR A 131 4.81 -13.17 -5.01
C TYR A 131 5.39 -12.29 -3.92
N MET A 132 5.59 -12.88 -2.74
CA MET A 132 5.98 -12.14 -1.55
C MET A 132 6.99 -12.91 -0.70
N LEU A 133 7.91 -12.16 -0.09
CA LEU A 133 8.79 -12.60 1.00
C LEU A 133 8.48 -11.76 2.23
N GLN A 134 8.56 -12.36 3.41
CA GLN A 134 8.33 -11.67 4.65
C GLN A 134 9.27 -12.14 5.74
N VAL A 135 9.73 -11.20 6.56
CA VAL A 135 10.46 -11.48 7.80
C VAL A 135 9.97 -10.54 8.90
N HIS A 136 9.93 -11.06 10.12
CA HIS A 136 9.58 -10.32 11.32
C HIS A 136 10.77 -10.30 12.29
N ASP A 137 10.68 -9.43 13.28
CA ASP A 137 11.61 -9.34 14.40
C ASP A 137 13.06 -9.07 13.98
N VAL A 138 13.26 -8.33 12.91
CA VAL A 138 14.57 -7.84 12.50
C VAL A 138 14.92 -6.53 13.19
N THR A 139 16.22 -6.21 13.27
CA THR A 139 16.71 -4.96 13.85
C THR A 139 16.65 -3.82 12.84
N TRP A 140 16.73 -2.58 13.33
CA TRP A 140 16.90 -1.42 12.44
C TRP A 140 18.16 -1.53 11.56
N ALA A 141 19.26 -2.07 12.10
CA ALA A 141 20.48 -2.29 11.33
C ALA A 141 20.29 -3.29 10.17
N ASP A 142 19.39 -4.27 10.33
CA ASP A 142 19.02 -5.18 9.25
C ASP A 142 18.20 -4.44 8.17
N VAL A 143 17.27 -3.57 8.58
CA VAL A 143 16.51 -2.71 7.67
C VAL A 143 17.44 -1.81 6.88
N GLU A 144 18.35 -1.07 7.55
CA GLU A 144 19.33 -0.19 6.88
C GLU A 144 20.23 -0.95 5.91
N ARG A 145 20.65 -2.17 6.26
CA ARG A 145 21.44 -3.01 5.37
C ARG A 145 20.64 -3.44 4.16
N PHE A 146 19.39 -3.85 4.36
CA PHE A 146 18.49 -4.30 3.32
C PHE A 146 18.15 -3.18 2.34
N THR A 147 17.84 -1.98 2.84
CA THR A 147 17.37 -0.85 2.03
C THR A 147 18.49 0.03 1.46
N ARG A 148 19.76 -0.30 1.70
CA ARG A 148 20.92 0.52 1.30
C ARG A 148 20.94 0.95 -0.16
N ASP A 149 20.54 0.02 -1.05
CA ASP A 149 20.56 0.21 -2.50
C ASP A 149 19.13 0.34 -3.06
N TRP A 150 18.17 0.68 -2.20
CA TRP A 150 16.78 0.89 -2.58
C TRP A 150 16.44 2.38 -2.57
N THR A 151 15.46 2.77 -3.37
CA THR A 151 14.92 4.13 -3.36
C THR A 151 13.70 4.17 -2.43
N GLU A 152 13.74 5.02 -1.42
CA GLU A 152 12.59 5.29 -0.57
C GLU A 152 11.53 6.06 -1.36
N LEU A 153 10.28 5.62 -1.27
CA LEU A 153 9.15 6.29 -1.90
C LEU A 153 8.61 7.38 -0.98
N ASP A 154 8.24 8.52 -1.56
CA ASP A 154 7.66 9.65 -0.83
C ASP A 154 6.17 9.38 -0.52
N VAL A 155 5.93 8.54 0.48
CA VAL A 155 4.61 8.27 1.06
C VAL A 155 4.66 8.46 2.57
N LYS A 156 3.59 9.01 3.13
CA LYS A 156 3.54 9.25 4.57
C LYS A 156 3.28 7.94 5.33
N PRO A 157 3.93 7.73 6.49
CA PRO A 157 3.77 6.49 7.23
C PRO A 157 2.35 6.36 7.78
N TRP A 158 1.72 5.20 7.56
CA TRP A 158 0.46 4.85 8.22
C TRP A 158 0.71 4.32 9.63
N ARG A 159 -0.33 4.35 10.46
CA ARG A 159 -0.32 3.78 11.81
C ARG A 159 -0.65 2.29 11.81
N TRP A 160 -1.30 1.80 10.78
CA TRP A 160 -1.64 0.40 10.58
C TRP A 160 -1.04 -0.11 9.25
N PRO A 161 -0.57 -1.38 9.17
CA PRO A 161 -0.53 -2.41 10.21
C PRO A 161 0.62 -2.27 11.20
N GLY A 162 1.53 -1.36 11.01
CA GLY A 162 2.66 -1.09 11.88
C GLY A 162 3.12 0.36 11.80
N GLN A 163 3.76 0.83 12.87
CA GLN A 163 4.23 2.21 12.94
C GLN A 163 5.46 2.44 12.05
N ASN A 164 5.68 3.69 11.66
CA ASN A 164 6.82 4.13 10.85
C ASN A 164 6.99 3.29 9.57
N ALA A 165 5.88 2.95 8.94
CA ALA A 165 5.89 2.25 7.68
C ALA A 165 6.55 3.10 6.59
N ALA A 166 7.51 2.51 5.85
CA ALA A 166 8.16 3.14 4.72
C ALA A 166 8.17 2.19 3.52
N PHE A 167 7.98 2.74 2.33
CA PHE A 167 8.01 1.98 1.09
C PHE A 167 9.33 2.22 0.35
N TRP A 168 9.82 1.17 -0.26
CA TRP A 168 11.09 1.14 -0.96
C TRP A 168 10.92 0.46 -2.30
N ALA A 169 11.61 0.96 -3.32
CA ALA A 169 11.62 0.36 -4.64
C ALA A 169 13.04 0.07 -5.11
N ARG A 170 13.22 -1.09 -5.76
CA ARG A 170 14.46 -1.46 -6.44
C ARG A 170 14.14 -2.41 -7.58
N ASP A 171 14.60 -2.10 -8.77
CA ASP A 171 14.34 -2.91 -9.98
C ASP A 171 12.83 -3.16 -10.16
N ARG A 172 12.39 -4.40 -10.01
CA ARG A 172 11.00 -4.86 -10.13
C ARG A 172 10.43 -5.30 -8.78
N LEU A 173 11.07 -4.85 -7.71
CA LEU A 173 10.69 -5.15 -6.35
C LEU A 173 10.09 -3.91 -5.69
N LEU A 174 9.08 -4.14 -4.90
CA LEU A 174 8.54 -3.19 -3.94
C LEU A 174 8.75 -3.78 -2.55
N ALA A 175 9.22 -2.98 -1.61
CA ALA A 175 9.33 -3.41 -0.23
C ALA A 175 8.59 -2.47 0.71
N TRP A 176 8.18 -3.00 1.83
CA TRP A 176 7.57 -2.29 2.92
C TRP A 176 8.31 -2.65 4.21
N THR A 177 8.78 -1.65 4.91
CA THR A 177 9.40 -1.79 6.23
C THR A 177 8.51 -1.11 7.26
N MET A 178 8.32 -1.73 8.42
CA MET A 178 7.49 -1.17 9.48
C MET A 178 7.95 -1.65 10.85
N VAL A 179 7.66 -0.88 11.89
CA VAL A 179 7.82 -1.32 13.28
C VAL A 179 6.67 -2.28 13.62
N ASN A 180 7.03 -3.48 14.06
CA ASN A 180 6.06 -4.52 14.43
C ASN A 180 5.56 -4.31 15.87
N GLN A 181 4.85 -3.20 16.08
CA GLN A 181 4.26 -2.81 17.37
C GLN A 181 2.88 -2.21 17.17
N ARG A 182 2.08 -2.24 18.23
CA ARG A 182 0.76 -1.60 18.21
C ARG A 182 0.91 -0.08 18.09
N PRO A 183 -0.02 0.61 17.43
CA PRO A 183 0.04 2.07 17.25
C PRO A 183 0.15 2.88 18.54
N GLU A 184 -0.27 2.33 19.68
CA GLU A 184 -0.23 2.96 21.00
C GLU A 184 1.12 2.82 21.70
N GLU A 185 1.97 1.89 21.28
CA GLU A 185 3.25 1.61 21.91
C GLU A 185 4.33 2.56 21.38
N PRO A 186 5.18 3.11 22.24
CA PRO A 186 6.25 4.00 21.79
C PRO A 186 7.34 3.23 21.04
N VAL A 187 7.70 3.69 19.85
CA VAL A 187 8.83 3.14 19.09
C VAL A 187 10.12 3.47 19.81
N THR A 188 10.94 2.47 20.01
CA THR A 188 12.25 2.57 20.68
C THR A 188 13.36 2.01 19.79
N ALA A 189 14.61 2.22 20.16
CA ALA A 189 15.77 1.70 19.43
C ALA A 189 15.83 0.15 19.37
N VAL A 190 15.09 -0.53 20.24
CA VAL A 190 15.01 -2.01 20.27
C VAL A 190 13.67 -2.55 19.76
N SER A 191 12.83 -1.68 19.21
CA SER A 191 11.58 -2.12 18.61
C SER A 191 11.84 -3.05 17.43
N PRO A 192 11.13 -4.18 17.33
CA PRO A 192 11.30 -5.10 16.22
C PRO A 192 10.69 -4.51 14.94
N TYR A 193 11.35 -4.76 13.82
CA TYR A 193 10.88 -4.39 12.50
C TYR A 193 10.41 -5.61 11.73
N SER A 194 9.54 -5.36 10.76
CA SER A 194 9.18 -6.31 9.71
C SER A 194 9.59 -5.77 8.36
N ILE A 195 10.00 -6.67 7.47
CA ILE A 195 10.25 -6.38 6.06
C ILE A 195 9.35 -7.27 5.24
N VAL A 196 8.58 -6.68 4.34
CA VAL A 196 7.77 -7.37 3.33
C VAL A 196 8.29 -6.96 1.96
N VAL A 197 8.55 -7.92 1.09
CA VAL A 197 8.96 -7.68 -0.30
C VAL A 197 7.94 -8.30 -1.24
N GLY A 198 7.42 -7.52 -2.15
CA GLY A 198 6.56 -7.98 -3.22
C GLY A 198 7.26 -7.91 -4.58
N ALA A 199 6.86 -8.80 -5.48
CA ALA A 199 7.32 -8.85 -6.87
C ALA A 199 6.19 -9.22 -7.81
N ARG A 200 6.43 -9.04 -9.12
CA ARG A 200 5.46 -9.39 -10.18
C ARG A 200 5.50 -10.87 -10.54
N SER A 201 6.64 -11.51 -10.29
CA SER A 201 6.89 -12.92 -10.63
C SER A 201 7.86 -13.56 -9.64
N ASN A 202 7.96 -14.89 -9.65
CA ASN A 202 8.99 -15.61 -8.91
C ASN A 202 10.41 -15.24 -9.36
N ASP A 203 10.61 -14.99 -10.65
CA ASP A 203 11.92 -14.62 -11.20
C ASP A 203 12.34 -13.23 -10.70
N ASP A 204 11.39 -12.28 -10.63
CA ASP A 204 11.64 -10.97 -10.06
C ASP A 204 11.91 -11.09 -8.53
N LEU A 205 11.16 -11.94 -7.82
CA LEU A 205 11.34 -12.15 -6.38
C LEU A 205 12.71 -12.72 -6.04
N ALA A 206 13.32 -13.50 -6.93
CA ALA A 206 14.68 -14.05 -6.78
C ALA A 206 15.75 -12.94 -6.66
N LEU A 207 15.49 -11.73 -7.13
CA LEU A 207 16.39 -10.57 -6.95
C LEU A 207 16.55 -10.16 -5.46
N ALA A 208 15.66 -10.61 -4.58
CA ALA A 208 15.74 -10.37 -3.15
C ALA A 208 16.51 -11.48 -2.38
N ASP A 209 16.88 -12.59 -3.01
CA ASP A 209 17.53 -13.72 -2.34
C ASP A 209 18.94 -13.35 -1.81
N ASP A 210 19.66 -12.46 -2.51
CA ASP A 210 21.00 -12.01 -2.12
C ASP A 210 20.99 -10.92 -1.03
N ALA A 211 19.84 -10.58 -0.49
CA ALA A 211 19.71 -9.53 0.53
C ALA A 211 20.33 -9.89 1.90
N GLY A 212 20.76 -11.14 2.09
CA GLY A 212 21.31 -11.63 3.37
C GLY A 212 20.28 -11.66 4.50
N ILE A 213 19.00 -11.78 4.15
CA ILE A 213 17.85 -11.90 5.06
C ILE A 213 17.38 -13.36 5.08
N LEU A 214 17.14 -13.89 6.27
CA LEU A 214 16.45 -15.18 6.41
C LEU A 214 14.94 -14.90 6.44
N TRP A 215 14.28 -15.17 5.33
CA TRP A 215 12.85 -14.96 5.20
C TRP A 215 12.06 -15.97 6.05
N SER A 216 11.13 -15.49 6.86
CA SER A 216 10.26 -16.33 7.68
C SER A 216 9.09 -16.89 6.87
N TRP A 217 8.72 -16.22 5.78
CA TRP A 217 7.71 -16.65 4.84
C TRP A 217 8.15 -16.37 3.39
N ASP A 218 7.89 -17.33 2.49
CA ASP A 218 8.23 -17.27 1.07
C ASP A 218 7.11 -17.92 0.25
N SER A 219 6.40 -17.12 -0.54
CA SER A 219 5.28 -17.58 -1.38
C SER A 219 5.64 -18.65 -2.39
N ARG A 220 6.93 -18.80 -2.73
CA ARG A 220 7.42 -19.84 -3.66
C ARG A 220 7.36 -21.23 -3.04
N THR A 221 7.47 -21.32 -1.72
CA THR A 221 7.49 -22.61 -1.00
C THR A 221 6.10 -23.15 -0.69
N GLU A 222 5.08 -22.29 -0.63
CA GLU A 222 3.70 -22.70 -0.29
C GLU A 222 2.90 -23.23 -1.49
N ARG A 223 3.41 -23.11 -2.72
CA ARG A 223 2.72 -23.52 -3.95
C ARG A 223 3.15 -24.88 -4.47
N GLN A 224 3.85 -25.67 -3.67
CA GLN A 224 4.17 -27.06 -3.96
C GLN A 224 3.14 -27.95 -3.23
#